data_d2ea8e81cc0df36681d48fd11e590aa4
#
_entry.id   d2ea8e81cc0df36681d48fd11e590aa4
#
_cell.length_a   1.000
_cell.length_b   1.000
_cell.length_c   1.000
_cell.angle_alpha   90.00
_cell.angle_beta   90.00
_cell.angle_gamma   90.00
#
_symmetry.space_group_name_H-M   'P 1'
#
loop_
_entity.id
_entity.type
_entity.pdbx_description
1 polymer ?
#
loop_
_entity_poly.entity_id
_entity_poly.type
_entity_poly.pdbx_seq_one_letter_code
_entity_poly.pdbx_strand_id
1 'polypeptide(L)'
;HLVHLFSGLIVLIIVFYKIFQNYKYFFSVLMFAIATLIFISEPLYRSYEAAGIPLFFANYLSKSNGSVFTIIPWFGYMAYGAFIATIFYRYLNRKSFKTKIVIGFFAIGLLLVYLSSTFLQLIFNYTRIELFERVANFNYLFVRLGNVLLIFGLFYAFEWFIKKPLILKIGQKTLSIYVIHFIVLYGSFTGWGLN
;
A
#
# COMPACT_ATOMS: atom_id res chain seq x y z
N HIS A 1 -15.74 -9.72 0.97
CA HIS A 1 -14.33 -10.16 1.03
C HIS A 1 -13.35 -9.01 1.31
N LEU A 2 -13.41 -7.89 0.58
CA LEU A 2 -12.48 -6.77 0.74
C LEU A 2 -12.44 -6.20 2.16
N VAL A 3 -13.62 -5.90 2.75
CA VAL A 3 -13.73 -5.32 4.09
C VAL A 3 -13.13 -6.25 5.16
N HIS A 4 -13.43 -7.55 5.06
CA HIS A 4 -12.88 -8.55 6.00
C HIS A 4 -11.36 -8.68 5.88
N LEU A 5 -10.82 -8.64 4.66
CA LEU A 5 -9.38 -8.67 4.43
C LEU A 5 -8.70 -7.47 5.12
N PHE A 6 -9.15 -6.25 4.84
CA PHE A 6 -8.54 -5.04 5.42
C PHE A 6 -8.71 -4.99 6.94
N SER A 7 -9.87 -5.42 7.48
CA SER A 7 -10.07 -5.50 8.93
C SER A 7 -9.07 -6.46 9.58
N GLY A 8 -8.87 -7.64 9.00
CA GLY A 8 -7.89 -8.61 9.49
C GLY A 8 -6.46 -8.09 9.46
N LEU A 9 -6.07 -7.40 8.38
CA LEU A 9 -4.75 -6.80 8.24
C LEU A 9 -4.52 -5.65 9.24
N ILE A 10 -5.54 -4.84 9.52
CA ILE A 10 -5.47 -3.78 10.55
C ILE A 10 -5.27 -4.42 11.93
N VAL A 11 -6.04 -5.46 12.26
CA VAL A 11 -5.89 -6.18 13.54
C VAL A 11 -4.48 -6.74 13.67
N LEU A 12 -3.94 -7.34 12.61
CA LEU A 12 -2.56 -7.83 12.59
C LEU A 12 -1.54 -6.74 12.91
N ILE A 13 -1.66 -5.57 12.28
CA ILE A 13 -0.78 -4.42 12.54
C ILE A 13 -0.93 -3.94 13.99
N ILE A 14 -2.15 -3.90 14.54
CA ILE A 14 -2.38 -3.51 15.95
C ILE A 14 -1.72 -4.52 16.90
N VAL A 15 -1.80 -5.82 16.60
CA VAL A 15 -1.14 -6.87 17.39
C VAL A 15 0.37 -6.67 17.37
N PHE A 16 0.99 -6.48 16.21
CA PHE A 16 2.41 -6.16 16.09
C PHE A 16 2.77 -4.89 16.88
N TYR A 17 1.95 -3.84 16.76
CA TYR A 17 2.18 -2.61 17.52
C TYR A 17 2.16 -2.88 19.03
N LYS A 18 1.17 -3.61 19.56
CA LYS A 18 1.08 -3.92 20.99
C LYS A 18 2.25 -4.74 21.50
N ILE A 19 2.74 -5.71 20.70
CA ILE A 19 3.89 -6.53 21.06
C ILE A 19 5.15 -5.68 21.14
N PHE A 20 5.37 -4.77 20.18
CA PHE A 20 6.62 -4.04 20.02
C PHE A 20 6.56 -2.57 20.46
N GLN A 21 5.46 -2.10 21.05
CA GLN A 21 5.28 -0.70 21.46
C GLN A 21 6.34 -0.19 22.44
N ASN A 22 6.90 -1.07 23.26
CA ASN A 22 7.95 -0.73 24.25
C ASN A 22 9.31 -0.45 23.60
N TYR A 23 9.50 -0.87 22.35
CA TYR A 23 10.74 -0.68 21.62
C TYR A 23 10.60 0.50 20.65
N LYS A 24 11.22 1.64 21.00
CA LYS A 24 11.01 2.96 20.38
C LYS A 24 11.02 3.01 18.85
N TYR A 25 11.89 2.25 18.20
CA TYR A 25 12.04 2.27 16.74
C TYR A 25 11.77 0.91 16.07
N PHE A 26 11.74 -0.15 16.86
CA PHE A 26 11.67 -1.51 16.34
C PHE A 26 10.42 -1.75 15.49
N PHE A 27 9.25 -1.32 15.98
CA PHE A 27 8.01 -1.46 15.22
C PHE A 27 8.10 -0.76 13.86
N SER A 28 8.65 0.46 13.80
CA SER A 28 8.79 1.19 12.53
C SER A 28 9.71 0.47 11.55
N VAL A 29 10.87 0.02 12.04
CA VAL A 29 11.85 -0.72 11.21
C VAL A 29 11.28 -2.05 10.75
N LEU A 30 10.57 -2.76 11.64
CA LEU A 30 9.91 -4.03 11.33
C LEU A 30 8.85 -3.86 10.22
N MET A 31 7.99 -2.85 10.34
CA MET A 31 6.96 -2.59 9.33
C MET A 31 7.56 -2.21 7.97
N PHE A 32 8.60 -1.38 7.97
CA PHE A 32 9.35 -1.04 6.75
C PHE A 32 10.01 -2.28 6.12
N ALA A 33 10.66 -3.12 6.93
CA ALA A 33 11.33 -4.33 6.46
C ALA A 33 10.33 -5.35 5.88
N ILE A 34 9.23 -5.62 6.58
CA ILE A 34 8.17 -6.52 6.12
C ILE A 34 7.59 -6.02 4.79
N ALA A 35 7.26 -4.73 4.70
CA ALA A 35 6.71 -4.14 3.48
C ALA A 35 7.66 -4.27 2.29
N THR A 36 8.94 -3.99 2.51
CA THR A 36 9.98 -4.09 1.48
C THR A 36 10.19 -5.55 1.05
N LEU A 37 10.25 -6.49 1.99
CA LEU A 37 10.37 -7.91 1.70
C LEU A 37 9.17 -8.42 0.88
N ILE A 38 7.95 -8.02 1.24
CA ILE A 38 6.75 -8.36 0.48
C ILE A 38 6.84 -7.84 -0.95
N PHE A 39 7.32 -6.62 -1.17
CA PHE A 39 7.43 -6.06 -2.51
C PHE A 39 8.52 -6.72 -3.34
N ILE A 40 9.66 -7.04 -2.73
CA ILE A 40 10.76 -7.74 -3.41
C ILE A 40 10.37 -9.20 -3.72
N SER A 41 9.59 -9.85 -2.87
CA SER A 41 9.13 -11.22 -3.10
C SER A 41 7.96 -11.34 -4.10
N GLU A 42 7.52 -10.24 -4.72
CA GLU A 42 6.40 -10.22 -5.66
C GLU A 42 6.46 -11.31 -6.74
N PRO A 43 7.56 -11.53 -7.44
CA PRO A 43 7.63 -12.56 -8.48
C PRO A 43 7.40 -13.98 -7.96
N LEU A 44 7.69 -14.23 -6.67
CA LEU A 44 7.53 -15.55 -6.06
C LEU A 44 6.06 -15.88 -5.79
N TYR A 45 5.31 -14.95 -5.20
CA TYR A 45 3.92 -15.19 -4.87
C TYR A 45 2.95 -14.90 -6.02
N ARG A 46 3.36 -14.15 -7.04
CA ARG A 46 2.55 -13.91 -8.23
C ARG A 46 2.34 -15.18 -9.04
N SER A 47 3.37 -16.02 -9.16
CA SER A 47 3.32 -17.30 -9.89
C SER A 47 2.87 -18.48 -9.02
N TYR A 48 2.59 -18.24 -7.73
CA TYR A 48 2.21 -19.29 -6.81
C TYR A 48 0.77 -19.77 -7.09
N GLU A 49 0.64 -21.06 -7.40
CA GLU A 49 -0.64 -21.75 -7.51
C GLU A 49 -0.96 -22.41 -6.18
N ALA A 50 -2.08 -22.04 -5.58
CA ALA A 50 -2.52 -22.60 -4.29
C ALA A 50 -3.20 -23.96 -4.48
N ALA A 51 -2.49 -24.94 -5.07
CA ALA A 51 -2.98 -26.29 -5.31
C ALA A 51 -3.24 -27.01 -3.97
N GLY A 52 -4.40 -27.67 -3.85
CA GLY A 52 -4.76 -28.43 -2.65
C GLY A 52 -5.30 -27.62 -1.47
N ILE A 53 -5.40 -26.30 -1.58
CA ILE A 53 -6.01 -25.44 -0.56
C ILE A 53 -7.48 -25.17 -0.95
N PRO A 54 -8.44 -25.22 0.01
CA PRO A 54 -9.82 -24.85 -0.27
C PRO A 54 -9.93 -23.48 -0.94
N LEU A 55 -10.75 -23.35 -1.99
CA LEU A 55 -10.88 -22.17 -2.84
C LEU A 55 -11.06 -20.88 -2.04
N PHE A 56 -11.78 -20.94 -0.92
CA PHE A 56 -11.97 -19.80 -0.02
C PHE A 56 -10.64 -19.22 0.48
N PHE A 57 -9.71 -20.06 0.94
CA PHE A 57 -8.39 -19.61 1.43
C PHE A 57 -7.43 -19.31 0.27
N ALA A 58 -7.49 -20.09 -0.80
CA ALA A 58 -6.66 -19.90 -1.98
C ALA A 58 -6.84 -18.49 -2.56
N ASN A 59 -8.07 -17.97 -2.60
CA ASN A 59 -8.39 -16.62 -3.06
C ASN A 59 -7.78 -15.48 -2.22
N TYR A 60 -7.42 -15.75 -0.96
CA TYR A 60 -6.70 -14.77 -0.14
C TYR A 60 -5.19 -14.81 -0.37
N LEU A 61 -4.64 -15.93 -0.82
CA LEU A 61 -3.21 -16.14 -0.96
C LEU A 61 -2.72 -15.91 -2.39
N SER A 62 -3.51 -16.30 -3.38
CA SER A 62 -3.10 -16.33 -4.78
C SER A 62 -4.10 -15.62 -5.70
N LYS A 63 -3.58 -15.00 -6.76
CA LYS A 63 -4.36 -14.42 -7.86
C LYS A 63 -4.72 -15.44 -8.93
N SER A 64 -4.21 -16.66 -8.87
CA SER A 64 -4.41 -17.71 -9.88
C SER A 64 -5.87 -18.02 -10.18
N ASN A 65 -6.74 -17.83 -9.19
CA ASN A 65 -8.18 -18.06 -9.30
C ASN A 65 -9.00 -16.80 -9.61
N GLY A 66 -8.37 -15.74 -10.18
CA GLY A 66 -9.06 -14.50 -10.53
C GLY A 66 -9.32 -13.55 -9.35
N SER A 67 -8.79 -13.84 -8.16
CA SER A 67 -8.92 -12.93 -7.01
C SER A 67 -8.13 -11.65 -7.21
N VAL A 68 -8.81 -10.51 -7.16
CA VAL A 68 -8.19 -9.19 -7.28
C VAL A 68 -7.51 -8.76 -5.97
N PHE A 69 -8.05 -9.19 -4.82
CA PHE A 69 -7.64 -8.76 -3.50
C PHE A 69 -7.07 -9.94 -2.71
N THR A 70 -5.78 -10.13 -2.82
CA THR A 70 -5.01 -11.09 -2.01
C THR A 70 -4.40 -10.39 -0.80
N ILE A 71 -4.07 -11.14 0.27
CA ILE A 71 -3.40 -10.58 1.45
C ILE A 71 -2.09 -9.90 1.03
N ILE A 72 -1.34 -10.55 0.17
CA ILE A 72 -0.12 -10.06 -0.42
C ILE A 72 -0.45 -9.60 -1.86
N PRO A 73 -0.17 -8.36 -2.29
CA PRO A 73 0.72 -7.36 -1.71
C PRO A 73 0.06 -6.31 -0.79
N TRP A 74 -1.25 -6.38 -0.54
CA TRP A 74 -1.97 -5.33 0.19
C TRP A 74 -1.43 -5.12 1.60
N PHE A 75 -1.01 -6.19 2.28
CA PHE A 75 -0.35 -6.07 3.58
C PHE A 75 0.94 -5.25 3.50
N GLY A 76 1.70 -5.35 2.41
CA GLY A 76 2.90 -4.54 2.19
C GLY A 76 2.58 -3.04 2.16
N TYR A 77 1.53 -2.62 1.44
CA TYR A 77 1.09 -1.22 1.44
C TYR A 77 0.63 -0.75 2.83
N MET A 78 -0.10 -1.59 3.55
CA MET A 78 -0.56 -1.25 4.91
C MET A 78 0.61 -1.15 5.89
N ALA A 79 1.63 -2.00 5.76
CA ALA A 79 2.84 -1.95 6.58
C ALA A 79 3.66 -0.67 6.29
N TYR A 80 3.77 -0.24 5.01
CA TYR A 80 4.33 1.09 4.71
C TYR A 80 3.49 2.23 5.30
N GLY A 81 2.16 2.12 5.25
CA GLY A 81 1.26 3.07 5.90
C GLY A 81 1.49 3.15 7.42
N ALA A 82 1.63 2.00 8.09
CA ALA A 82 1.95 1.93 9.51
C ALA A 82 3.33 2.54 9.83
N PHE A 83 4.34 2.29 8.99
CA PHE A 83 5.65 2.94 9.09
C PHE A 83 5.53 4.46 9.01
N ILE A 84 4.83 4.98 8.00
CA ILE A 84 4.60 6.43 7.83
C ILE A 84 3.84 7.00 9.03
N ALA A 85 2.80 6.30 9.52
CA ALA A 85 2.04 6.71 10.70
C ALA A 85 2.93 6.89 11.94
N THR A 86 3.96 6.05 12.12
CA THR A 86 4.91 6.22 13.23
C THR A 86 5.76 7.49 13.10
N ILE A 87 6.08 7.91 11.86
CA ILE A 87 6.79 9.17 11.61
C ILE A 87 5.89 10.35 12.00
N PHE A 88 4.63 10.33 11.59
CA PHE A 88 3.66 11.37 11.96
C PHE A 88 3.47 11.41 13.48
N TYR A 89 3.22 10.28 14.12
CA TYR A 89 3.03 10.21 15.56
C TYR A 89 4.18 10.83 16.36
N ARG A 90 5.42 10.64 15.88
CA ARG A 90 6.63 11.13 16.60
C ARG A 90 6.99 12.56 16.32
N TYR A 91 6.72 13.05 15.10
CA TYR A 91 7.30 14.30 14.63
C TYR A 91 6.29 15.36 14.24
N LEU A 92 4.96 15.05 14.30
CA LEU A 92 3.90 15.97 13.88
C LEU A 92 4.01 17.36 14.54
N ASN A 93 4.36 17.39 15.83
CA ASN A 93 4.44 18.63 16.62
C ASN A 93 5.77 19.37 16.46
N ARG A 94 6.70 18.88 15.62
CA ARG A 94 7.96 19.57 15.41
C ARG A 94 7.83 20.70 14.42
N LYS A 95 8.54 21.83 14.71
CA LYS A 95 8.64 22.97 13.81
C LYS A 95 9.16 22.51 12.43
N SER A 96 8.54 22.97 11.36
CA SER A 96 8.88 22.60 9.97
C SER A 96 8.61 21.12 9.59
N PHE A 97 7.92 20.32 10.42
CA PHE A 97 7.62 18.93 10.07
C PHE A 97 6.84 18.83 8.75
N LYS A 98 5.80 19.67 8.57
CA LYS A 98 4.97 19.69 7.38
C LYS A 98 5.80 19.87 6.10
N THR A 99 6.67 20.87 6.08
CA THR A 99 7.53 21.14 4.91
C THR A 99 8.47 19.97 4.62
N LYS A 100 9.13 19.45 5.66
CA LYS A 100 10.07 18.34 5.52
C LYS A 100 9.40 17.06 5.01
N ILE A 101 8.22 16.71 5.53
CA ILE A 101 7.53 15.49 5.13
C ILE A 101 6.95 15.60 3.71
N VAL A 102 6.45 16.78 3.31
CA VAL A 102 6.00 17.04 1.95
C VAL A 102 7.15 16.88 0.96
N ILE A 103 8.29 17.55 1.23
CA ILE A 103 9.50 17.40 0.40
C ILE A 103 9.94 15.93 0.35
N GLY A 104 9.94 15.23 1.49
CA GLY A 104 10.29 13.81 1.58
C GLY A 104 9.36 12.92 0.74
N PHE A 105 8.05 13.14 0.77
CA PHE A 105 7.10 12.40 -0.04
C PHE A 105 7.29 12.64 -1.53
N PHE A 106 7.54 13.88 -1.95
CA PHE A 106 7.85 14.18 -3.36
C PHE A 106 9.18 13.56 -3.78
N ALA A 107 10.24 13.72 -3.00
CA ALA A 107 11.56 13.19 -3.32
C ALA A 107 11.52 11.65 -3.41
N ILE A 108 11.03 10.97 -2.36
CA ILE A 108 10.94 9.50 -2.34
C ILE A 108 9.95 9.00 -3.40
N GLY A 109 8.82 9.68 -3.57
CA GLY A 109 7.82 9.33 -4.58
C GLY A 109 8.40 9.35 -5.99
N LEU A 110 9.10 10.43 -6.37
CA LEU A 110 9.76 10.53 -7.67
C LEU A 110 10.89 9.50 -7.83
N LEU A 111 11.70 9.27 -6.80
CA LEU A 111 12.73 8.23 -6.82
C LEU A 111 12.11 6.84 -7.06
N LEU A 112 11.01 6.52 -6.39
CA LEU A 112 10.32 5.23 -6.57
C LEU A 112 9.70 5.10 -7.97
N VAL A 113 9.12 6.17 -8.51
CA VAL A 113 8.48 6.12 -9.84
C VAL A 113 9.52 5.98 -10.95
N TYR A 114 10.61 6.73 -10.90
CA TYR A 114 11.54 6.82 -12.03
C TYR A 114 12.82 6.00 -11.87
N LEU A 115 13.30 5.80 -10.64
CA LEU A 115 14.61 5.20 -10.40
C LEU A 115 14.58 3.83 -9.70
N SER A 116 13.42 3.37 -9.19
CA SER A 116 13.37 2.11 -8.45
C SER A 116 13.76 0.90 -9.30
N SER A 117 13.32 0.83 -10.56
CA SER A 117 13.73 -0.25 -11.47
C SER A 117 15.23 -0.24 -11.74
N THR A 118 15.81 0.93 -12.00
CA THR A 118 17.26 1.09 -12.21
C THR A 118 18.03 0.68 -10.97
N PHE A 119 17.57 1.07 -9.78
CA PHE A 119 18.21 0.70 -8.53
C PHE A 119 18.16 -0.83 -8.28
N LEU A 120 17.02 -1.46 -8.53
CA LEU A 120 16.88 -2.92 -8.43
C LEU A 120 17.79 -3.64 -9.43
N GLN A 121 17.92 -3.12 -10.66
CA GLN A 121 18.83 -3.65 -11.67
C GLN A 121 20.30 -3.52 -11.24
N LEU A 122 20.68 -2.41 -10.60
CA LEU A 122 22.03 -2.24 -10.05
C LEU A 122 22.29 -3.27 -8.92
N ILE A 123 21.33 -3.52 -8.04
CA ILE A 123 21.44 -4.55 -7.00
C ILE A 123 21.63 -5.93 -7.65
N PHE A 124 20.85 -6.27 -8.69
CA PHE A 124 21.01 -7.50 -9.43
C PHE A 124 22.41 -7.64 -10.03
N ASN A 125 22.91 -6.59 -10.68
CA ASN A 125 24.25 -6.60 -11.29
C ASN A 125 25.38 -6.86 -10.28
N TYR A 126 25.20 -6.37 -9.04
CA TYR A 126 26.15 -6.56 -7.95
C TYR A 126 25.99 -7.92 -7.26
N THR A 127 24.76 -8.32 -6.92
CA THR A 127 24.49 -9.53 -6.12
C THR A 127 24.28 -10.79 -6.94
N ARG A 128 23.93 -10.66 -8.23
CA ARG A 128 23.55 -11.74 -9.15
C ARG A 128 22.34 -12.55 -8.69
N ILE A 129 21.50 -11.98 -7.81
CA ILE A 129 20.27 -12.62 -7.35
C ILE A 129 19.15 -12.29 -8.35
N GLU A 130 18.72 -13.28 -9.14
CA GLU A 130 17.69 -13.15 -10.19
C GLU A 130 16.37 -12.52 -9.72
N LEU A 131 16.05 -12.63 -8.41
CA LEU A 131 14.84 -12.04 -7.86
C LEU A 131 14.78 -10.53 -8.10
N PHE A 132 15.91 -9.83 -7.94
CA PHE A 132 15.96 -8.37 -8.13
C PHE A 132 15.75 -7.98 -9.60
N GLU A 133 16.24 -8.78 -10.54
CA GLU A 133 16.00 -8.58 -11.98
C GLU A 133 14.52 -8.75 -12.31
N ARG A 134 13.88 -9.82 -11.80
CA ARG A 134 12.45 -10.07 -12.02
C ARG A 134 11.59 -8.95 -11.46
N VAL A 135 11.92 -8.43 -10.27
CA VAL A 135 11.23 -7.28 -9.68
C VAL A 135 11.47 -6.00 -10.48
N ALA A 136 12.70 -5.75 -10.97
CA ALA A 136 13.05 -4.59 -11.75
C ALA A 136 12.26 -4.53 -13.07
N ASN A 137 12.12 -5.68 -13.74
CA ASN A 137 11.42 -5.81 -15.03
C ASN A 137 9.89 -5.64 -14.89
N PHE A 138 9.31 -5.91 -13.72
CA PHE A 138 7.87 -5.78 -13.48
C PHE A 138 7.58 -5.02 -12.17
N ASN A 139 8.13 -3.82 -12.07
CA ASN A 139 8.20 -3.02 -10.84
C ASN A 139 6.94 -2.18 -10.57
N TYR A 140 5.77 -2.77 -10.64
CA TYR A 140 4.53 -2.01 -10.44
C TYR A 140 4.25 -1.64 -8.97
N LEU A 141 4.75 -2.43 -8.00
CA LEU A 141 4.47 -2.19 -6.57
C LEU A 141 5.18 -0.95 -6.05
N PHE A 142 6.49 -0.82 -6.32
CA PHE A 142 7.26 0.36 -5.91
C PHE A 142 6.81 1.62 -6.67
N VAL A 143 6.52 1.51 -7.97
CA VAL A 143 5.99 2.62 -8.76
C VAL A 143 4.64 3.09 -8.22
N ARG A 144 3.71 2.18 -7.89
CA ARG A 144 2.44 2.53 -7.26
C ARG A 144 2.61 3.16 -5.88
N LEU A 145 3.53 2.64 -5.05
CA LEU A 145 3.86 3.26 -3.78
C LEU A 145 4.36 4.68 -3.97
N GLY A 146 5.23 4.91 -4.96
CA GLY A 146 5.71 6.24 -5.33
C GLY A 146 4.57 7.18 -5.70
N ASN A 147 3.64 6.74 -6.55
CA ASN A 147 2.46 7.52 -6.92
C ASN A 147 1.57 7.84 -5.71
N VAL A 148 1.36 6.89 -4.80
CA VAL A 148 0.61 7.11 -3.55
C VAL A 148 1.29 8.16 -2.69
N LEU A 149 2.62 8.13 -2.54
CA LEU A 149 3.37 9.14 -1.79
C LEU A 149 3.27 10.53 -2.42
N LEU A 150 3.34 10.64 -3.74
CA LEU A 150 3.17 11.91 -4.47
C LEU A 150 1.79 12.50 -4.23
N ILE A 151 0.73 11.69 -4.37
CA ILE A 151 -0.66 12.12 -4.14
C ILE A 151 -0.86 12.50 -2.67
N PHE A 152 -0.33 11.71 -1.73
CA PHE A 152 -0.43 12.02 -0.31
C PHE A 152 0.33 13.30 0.05
N GLY A 153 1.52 13.48 -0.51
CA GLY A 153 2.30 14.71 -0.38
C GLY A 153 1.55 15.94 -0.90
N LEU A 154 0.89 15.81 -2.05
CA LEU A 154 0.06 16.86 -2.64
C LEU A 154 -1.10 17.21 -1.71
N PHE A 155 -1.88 16.23 -1.25
CA PHE A 155 -2.99 16.49 -0.35
C PHE A 155 -2.54 17.07 0.98
N TYR A 156 -1.42 16.62 1.52
CA TYR A 156 -0.89 17.17 2.77
C TYR A 156 -0.36 18.59 2.60
N ALA A 157 0.23 18.93 1.44
CA ALA A 157 0.62 20.29 1.11
C ALA A 157 -0.60 21.23 1.09
N PHE A 158 -1.69 20.80 0.46
CA PHE A 158 -2.95 21.55 0.32
C PHE A 158 -3.98 21.24 1.43
N GLU A 159 -3.54 20.85 2.60
CA GLU A 159 -4.36 20.50 3.76
C GLU A 159 -5.43 21.55 4.08
N TRP A 160 -5.11 22.85 3.93
CA TRP A 160 -6.02 23.97 4.16
C TRP A 160 -7.25 23.93 3.23
N PHE A 161 -7.07 23.45 2.00
CA PHE A 161 -8.15 23.28 1.04
C PHE A 161 -9.04 22.08 1.42
N ILE A 162 -8.43 20.97 1.84
CA ILE A 162 -9.14 19.74 2.19
C ILE A 162 -9.96 19.92 3.46
N LYS A 163 -9.54 20.76 4.38
CA LYS A 163 -10.29 21.09 5.61
C LYS A 163 -11.58 21.89 5.38
N LYS A 164 -11.88 22.32 4.14
CA LYS A 164 -13.15 22.98 3.84
C LYS A 164 -14.34 22.04 4.10
N PRO A 165 -15.44 22.54 4.74
CA PRO A 165 -16.56 21.72 5.15
C PRO A 165 -17.18 20.88 4.02
N LEU A 166 -17.21 21.40 2.81
CA LEU A 166 -17.73 20.70 1.64
C LEU A 166 -16.92 19.43 1.34
N ILE A 167 -15.60 19.54 1.33
CA ILE A 167 -14.70 18.42 1.02
C ILE A 167 -14.75 17.36 2.11
N LEU A 168 -14.81 17.79 3.39
CA LEU A 168 -14.97 16.88 4.52
C LEU A 168 -16.28 16.09 4.43
N LYS A 169 -17.39 16.75 4.05
CA LYS A 169 -18.68 16.08 3.83
C LYS A 169 -18.63 15.04 2.70
N ILE A 170 -17.90 15.32 1.62
CA ILE A 170 -17.67 14.36 0.52
C ILE A 170 -16.87 13.17 1.06
N GLY A 171 -15.78 13.40 1.81
CA GLY A 171 -14.98 12.35 2.42
C GLY A 171 -15.77 11.46 3.36
N GLN A 172 -16.67 12.01 4.16
CA GLN A 172 -17.56 11.25 5.06
C GLN A 172 -18.54 10.33 4.30
N LYS A 173 -18.87 10.67 3.05
CA LYS A 173 -19.73 9.87 2.18
C LYS A 173 -18.99 8.91 1.26
N THR A 174 -17.70 8.70 1.47
CA THR A 174 -16.85 7.86 0.60
C THR A 174 -17.40 6.44 0.43
N LEU A 175 -17.96 5.83 1.50
CA LEU A 175 -18.57 4.51 1.40
C LEU A 175 -19.79 4.52 0.47
N SER A 176 -20.66 5.53 0.57
CA SER A 176 -21.83 5.67 -0.33
C SER A 176 -21.40 5.89 -1.76
N ILE A 177 -20.38 6.72 -1.99
CA ILE A 177 -19.80 6.96 -3.31
C ILE A 177 -19.23 5.67 -3.89
N TYR A 178 -18.52 4.88 -3.08
CA TYR A 178 -17.98 3.59 -3.49
C TYR A 178 -19.08 2.60 -3.89
N VAL A 179 -20.16 2.51 -3.09
CA VAL A 179 -21.29 1.64 -3.40
C VAL A 179 -21.96 2.05 -4.71
N ILE A 180 -22.22 3.35 -4.90
CA ILE A 180 -22.82 3.88 -6.15
C ILE A 180 -21.89 3.60 -7.33
N HIS A 181 -20.60 3.87 -7.20
CA HIS A 181 -19.59 3.59 -8.24
C HIS A 181 -19.58 2.11 -8.61
N PHE A 182 -19.62 1.22 -7.61
CA PHE A 182 -19.67 -0.22 -7.85
C PHE A 182 -20.95 -0.64 -8.59
N ILE A 183 -22.10 -0.11 -8.20
CA ILE A 183 -23.38 -0.38 -8.88
C ILE A 183 -23.33 0.13 -10.32
N VAL A 184 -22.79 1.32 -10.57
CA VAL A 184 -22.71 1.90 -11.93
C VAL A 184 -21.79 1.08 -12.83
N LEU A 185 -20.63 0.63 -12.31
CA LEU A 185 -19.68 -0.13 -13.13
C LEU A 185 -20.04 -1.61 -13.30
N TYR A 186 -20.57 -2.24 -12.27
CA TYR A 186 -20.76 -3.69 -12.22
C TYR A 186 -22.22 -4.11 -12.03
N GLY A 187 -23.13 -3.15 -12.01
CA GLY A 187 -24.56 -3.39 -11.75
C GLY A 187 -25.35 -3.91 -12.95
N SER A 188 -24.69 -4.61 -13.89
CA SER A 188 -25.36 -5.22 -15.06
C SER A 188 -26.50 -6.17 -14.66
N PHE A 189 -26.41 -6.82 -13.51
CA PHE A 189 -27.48 -7.66 -12.97
C PHE A 189 -28.71 -6.87 -12.49
N THR A 190 -28.60 -5.56 -12.27
CA THR A 190 -29.71 -4.65 -11.95
C THR A 190 -30.21 -3.90 -13.16
N GLY A 191 -29.59 -4.08 -14.32
CA GLY A 191 -29.87 -3.30 -15.54
C GLY A 191 -29.37 -1.85 -15.53
N TRP A 192 -28.59 -1.47 -14.50
CA TRP A 192 -28.07 -0.10 -14.29
C TRP A 192 -26.55 0.00 -14.53
N GLY A 193 -25.89 -1.10 -14.86
CA GLY A 193 -24.47 -1.12 -15.15
C GLY A 193 -24.17 -0.58 -16.56
N LEU A 194 -23.03 0.12 -16.69
CA LEU A 194 -22.44 0.46 -17.97
C LEU A 194 -21.73 -0.80 -18.51
N ASN A 195 -22.33 -1.48 -19.48
CA ASN A 195 -21.72 -2.59 -20.23
C ASN A 195 -21.06 -2.05 -21.49
#